data_cea05a74b0af6a86e4ceb9edcd4dfc2d
#
_entry.id   cea05a74b0af6a86e4ceb9edcd4dfc2d
#
_cell.length_a   1.000
_cell.length_b   1.000
_cell.length_c   1.000
_cell.angle_alpha   90.00
_cell.angle_beta   90.00
_cell.angle_gamma   90.00
#
_symmetry.space_group_name_H-M   'P 1'
#
loop_
_entity.id
_entity.type
_entity.pdbx_description
1 polymer ?
#
loop_
_entity_poly.entity_id
_entity_poly.type
_entity_poly.pdbx_seq_one_letter_code
_entity_poly.pdbx_strand_id
1 'polypeptide(L)'
;MIVCRKTGEKMSAWKWMARICSKTPWMKTWSLRVYYWWKKLQYQKGYVEKEEINPKKVIFEAYMGKKYACSPKALYQAMCRDPQYQDWELIWAFREPEKYCEMEQEPHTKVVRYRNGEYYRAYASAKFWVTNSRLPRELQPKEGQEYIQCWHGTPLKRLGYDLDHYAEK
;
A
#
# COMPACT_ATOMS: atom_id res chain seq x y z
N MET A 1 -35.06 -5.16 12.91
CA MET A 1 -35.04 -5.87 11.60
C MET A 1 -35.95 -5.10 10.63
N ILE A 2 -35.38 -4.34 9.70
CA ILE A 2 -36.16 -3.50 8.76
C ILE A 2 -36.20 -4.25 7.43
N VAL A 3 -37.37 -4.60 6.97
CA VAL A 3 -37.60 -5.32 5.72
C VAL A 3 -37.83 -4.32 4.61
N CYS A 4 -36.98 -4.31 3.60
CA CYS A 4 -37.20 -3.53 2.38
C CYS A 4 -38.17 -4.29 1.45
N ARG A 5 -39.34 -3.69 1.15
CA ARG A 5 -40.49 -4.33 0.47
C ARG A 5 -40.31 -4.72 -1.03
N LYS A 6 -39.12 -4.60 -1.63
CA LYS A 6 -38.92 -4.88 -3.08
C LYS A 6 -38.08 -6.09 -3.46
N THR A 7 -37.32 -6.73 -2.53
CA THR A 7 -36.45 -7.85 -2.94
C THR A 7 -36.35 -9.01 -1.93
N GLY A 8 -37.07 -8.98 -0.80
CA GLY A 8 -37.02 -10.10 0.16
C GLY A 8 -35.67 -10.40 0.81
N GLU A 9 -34.61 -9.71 0.42
CA GLU A 9 -33.28 -9.88 1.01
C GLU A 9 -33.13 -9.11 2.32
N LYS A 10 -32.76 -9.83 3.37
CA LYS A 10 -32.38 -9.24 4.67
C LYS A 10 -31.09 -8.46 4.50
N MET A 11 -31.20 -7.15 4.32
CA MET A 11 -30.03 -6.28 4.23
C MET A 11 -29.33 -6.20 5.60
N SER A 12 -28.03 -6.49 5.65
CA SER A 12 -27.25 -6.35 6.89
C SER A 12 -27.25 -4.88 7.36
N ALA A 13 -27.19 -4.67 8.67
CA ALA A 13 -27.16 -3.33 9.26
C ALA A 13 -26.05 -2.44 8.66
N TRP A 14 -24.93 -3.03 8.25
CA TRP A 14 -23.83 -2.38 7.55
C TRP A 14 -24.23 -1.85 6.16
N LYS A 15 -24.94 -2.66 5.34
CA LYS A 15 -25.42 -2.21 4.02
C LYS A 15 -26.45 -1.09 4.16
N TRP A 16 -27.27 -1.11 5.21
CA TRP A 16 -28.24 -0.07 5.50
C TRP A 16 -27.57 1.25 5.92
N MET A 17 -26.58 1.21 6.85
CA MET A 17 -25.78 2.36 7.22
C MET A 17 -25.03 2.96 6.04
N ALA A 18 -24.40 2.13 5.21
CA ALA A 18 -23.70 2.57 3.99
C ALA A 18 -24.66 3.32 3.03
N ARG A 19 -25.92 2.89 2.93
CA ARG A 19 -26.94 3.53 2.07
C ARG A 19 -27.43 4.86 2.62
N ILE A 20 -27.51 5.02 3.93
CA ILE A 20 -27.82 6.31 4.58
C ILE A 20 -26.64 7.28 4.46
N CYS A 21 -25.42 6.82 4.74
CA CYS A 21 -24.21 7.64 4.62
C CYS A 21 -23.94 8.09 3.17
N SER A 22 -24.41 7.33 2.15
CA SER A 22 -24.23 7.72 0.75
C SER A 22 -25.08 8.90 0.31
N LYS A 23 -26.17 9.20 1.03
CA LYS A 23 -27.12 10.28 0.71
C LYS A 23 -26.74 11.65 1.27
N THR A 24 -25.80 11.68 2.25
CA THR A 24 -25.36 12.92 2.89
C THR A 24 -23.86 13.09 2.73
N PRO A 25 -23.37 14.05 1.92
CA PRO A 25 -21.94 14.19 1.58
C PRO A 25 -21.03 14.34 2.81
N TRP A 26 -21.46 15.07 3.84
CA TRP A 26 -20.69 15.27 5.06
C TRP A 26 -20.56 13.98 5.91
N MET A 27 -21.63 13.16 5.99
CA MET A 27 -21.60 11.87 6.71
C MET A 27 -20.66 10.87 6.00
N LYS A 28 -20.65 10.86 4.66
CA LYS A 28 -19.73 10.07 3.88
C LYS A 28 -18.28 10.46 4.15
N THR A 29 -18.01 11.75 4.18
CA THR A 29 -16.65 12.26 4.46
C THR A 29 -16.22 11.89 5.88
N TRP A 30 -17.12 12.03 6.85
CA TRP A 30 -16.85 11.71 8.26
C TRP A 30 -16.61 10.21 8.47
N SER A 31 -17.46 9.36 7.90
CA SER A 31 -17.30 7.89 7.98
C SER A 31 -15.99 7.40 7.34
N LEU A 32 -15.58 8.01 6.22
CA LEU A 32 -14.28 7.71 5.60
C LEU A 32 -13.10 8.16 6.49
N ARG A 33 -13.19 9.33 7.13
CA ARG A 33 -12.14 9.80 8.06
C ARG A 33 -11.97 8.86 9.24
N VAL A 34 -13.08 8.45 9.86
CA VAL A 34 -13.07 7.48 10.98
C VAL A 34 -12.53 6.13 10.53
N TYR A 35 -12.95 5.63 9.37
CA TYR A 35 -12.44 4.38 8.79
C TYR A 35 -10.91 4.43 8.58
N TYR A 36 -10.39 5.50 7.95
CA TYR A 36 -8.94 5.62 7.73
C TYR A 36 -8.16 5.84 9.01
N TRP A 37 -8.71 6.59 9.97
CA TRP A 37 -8.13 6.75 11.29
C TRP A 37 -8.00 5.40 12.01
N TRP A 38 -9.07 4.59 12.00
CA TRP A 38 -9.06 3.26 12.59
C TRP A 38 -8.07 2.32 11.89
N LYS A 39 -8.02 2.34 10.54
CA LYS A 39 -7.04 1.58 9.76
C LYS A 39 -5.59 1.97 10.10
N LYS A 40 -5.34 3.26 10.22
CA LYS A 40 -4.02 3.77 10.65
C LYS A 40 -3.68 3.27 12.06
N LEU A 41 -4.62 3.33 13.00
CA LEU A 41 -4.43 2.86 14.37
C LEU A 41 -4.15 1.34 14.41
N GLN A 42 -4.88 0.55 13.61
CA GLN A 42 -4.62 -0.88 13.47
C GLN A 42 -3.20 -1.17 12.93
N TYR A 43 -2.74 -0.42 11.93
CA TYR A 43 -1.40 -0.57 11.41
C TYR A 43 -0.35 -0.18 12.46
N GLN A 44 -0.53 0.95 13.11
CA GLN A 44 0.36 1.45 14.15
C GLN A 44 0.55 0.41 15.28
N LYS A 45 -0.54 0.04 15.95
CA LYS A 45 -0.52 -0.89 17.09
C LYS A 45 -0.28 -2.35 16.71
N GLY A 46 -0.74 -2.74 15.52
CA GLY A 46 -0.63 -4.13 15.06
C GLY A 46 0.76 -4.49 14.55
N TYR A 47 1.47 -3.54 13.96
CA TYR A 47 2.72 -3.78 13.25
C TYR A 47 3.83 -2.80 13.60
N VAL A 48 3.61 -1.48 13.51
CA VAL A 48 4.67 -0.46 13.66
C VAL A 48 5.33 -0.52 15.04
N GLU A 49 4.54 -0.67 16.10
CA GLU A 49 5.02 -0.75 17.49
C GLU A 49 5.71 -2.09 17.82
N LYS A 50 5.46 -3.12 17.00
CA LYS A 50 5.97 -4.48 17.24
C LYS A 50 7.19 -4.86 16.42
N GLU A 51 7.38 -4.19 15.28
CA GLU A 51 8.44 -4.52 14.34
C GLU A 51 9.58 -3.52 14.45
N GLU A 52 10.80 -4.01 14.60
CA GLU A 52 12.02 -3.22 14.50
C GLU A 52 12.40 -3.00 13.03
N ILE A 53 13.08 -1.87 12.76
CA ILE A 53 13.56 -1.58 11.42
C ILE A 53 14.79 -2.42 11.14
N ASN A 54 14.73 -3.25 10.12
CA ASN A 54 15.90 -3.93 9.58
C ASN A 54 16.58 -3.02 8.54
N PRO A 55 17.81 -2.55 8.77
CA PRO A 55 18.52 -1.63 7.87
C PRO A 55 18.85 -2.24 6.51
N LYS A 56 18.83 -3.59 6.40
CA LYS A 56 19.11 -4.34 5.17
C LYS A 56 17.84 -4.96 4.56
N LYS A 57 16.68 -4.34 4.79
CA LYS A 57 15.41 -4.81 4.23
C LYS A 57 14.79 -3.77 3.33
N VAL A 58 14.39 -4.20 2.13
CA VAL A 58 13.71 -3.38 1.12
C VAL A 58 12.39 -4.02 0.75
N ILE A 59 11.34 -3.21 0.67
CA ILE A 59 10.07 -3.65 0.08
C ILE A 59 9.82 -2.93 -1.24
N PHE A 60 9.52 -3.70 -2.27
CA PHE A 60 9.20 -3.25 -3.61
C PHE A 60 7.70 -3.43 -3.90
N GLU A 61 7.11 -2.43 -4.49
CA GLU A 61 5.73 -2.49 -4.97
C GLU A 61 5.58 -1.70 -6.26
N ALA A 62 5.02 -2.32 -7.31
CA ALA A 62 4.73 -1.62 -8.55
C ALA A 62 3.24 -1.69 -8.89
N TYR A 63 2.67 -0.53 -9.30
CA TYR A 63 1.26 -0.39 -9.70
C TYR A 63 0.27 -0.95 -8.67
N MET A 64 0.49 -0.65 -7.38
CA MET A 64 -0.33 -1.17 -6.27
C MET A 64 -0.36 -2.71 -6.23
N GLY A 65 0.78 -3.34 -6.39
CA GLY A 65 0.95 -4.80 -6.37
C GLY A 65 0.41 -5.55 -7.59
N LYS A 66 0.17 -4.86 -8.71
CA LYS A 66 -0.41 -5.49 -9.91
C LYS A 66 0.61 -6.08 -10.86
N LYS A 67 1.84 -5.54 -10.89
CA LYS A 67 2.83 -5.88 -11.93
C LYS A 67 4.23 -5.92 -11.38
N TYR A 68 5.06 -6.79 -11.94
CA TYR A 68 6.52 -6.77 -11.82
C TYR A 68 7.10 -5.93 -12.95
N ALA A 69 7.26 -4.61 -12.75
CA ALA A 69 7.60 -3.69 -13.82
C ALA A 69 8.21 -2.38 -13.31
N CYS A 70 8.68 -1.56 -14.28
CA CYS A 70 9.11 -0.18 -14.08
C CYS A 70 10.36 -0.04 -13.19
N SER A 71 10.60 1.15 -12.64
CA SER A 71 11.78 1.44 -11.83
C SER A 71 11.95 0.54 -10.61
N PRO A 72 10.90 0.14 -9.86
CA PRO A 72 11.06 -0.83 -8.78
C PRO A 72 11.65 -2.16 -9.23
N LYS A 73 11.25 -2.66 -10.44
CA LYS A 73 11.87 -3.87 -11.04
C LYS A 73 13.33 -3.65 -11.38
N ALA A 74 13.68 -2.52 -11.99
CA ALA A 74 15.06 -2.23 -12.38
C ALA A 74 15.98 -2.14 -11.17
N LEU A 75 15.54 -1.46 -10.10
CA LEU A 75 16.28 -1.38 -8.84
C LEU A 75 16.45 -2.74 -8.18
N TYR A 76 15.39 -3.53 -8.08
CA TYR A 76 15.46 -4.89 -7.55
C TYR A 76 16.47 -5.74 -8.33
N GLN A 77 16.41 -5.74 -9.66
CA GLN A 77 17.35 -6.51 -10.50
C GLN A 77 18.80 -6.03 -10.36
N ALA A 78 19.01 -4.73 -10.17
CA ALA A 78 20.34 -4.19 -9.90
C ALA A 78 20.86 -4.69 -8.54
N MET A 79 20.04 -4.67 -7.50
CA MET A 79 20.40 -5.16 -6.17
C MET A 79 20.69 -6.65 -6.16
N CYS A 80 19.92 -7.48 -6.88
CA CYS A 80 20.21 -8.93 -7.01
C CYS A 80 21.56 -9.23 -7.64
N ARG A 81 22.08 -8.34 -8.52
CA ARG A 81 23.36 -8.53 -9.23
C ARG A 81 24.57 -7.98 -8.47
N ASP A 82 24.34 -7.05 -7.57
CA ASP A 82 25.43 -6.36 -6.86
C ASP A 82 25.78 -7.10 -5.56
N PRO A 83 27.03 -7.55 -5.42
CA PRO A 83 27.50 -8.29 -4.23
C PRO A 83 27.27 -7.57 -2.89
N GLN A 84 27.19 -6.24 -2.87
CA GLN A 84 26.96 -5.48 -1.66
C GLN A 84 25.57 -5.70 -1.04
N TYR A 85 24.61 -6.23 -1.79
CA TYR A 85 23.25 -6.51 -1.35
C TYR A 85 22.96 -8.00 -1.11
N GLN A 86 23.95 -8.87 -1.12
CA GLN A 86 23.77 -10.32 -0.96
C GLN A 86 23.21 -10.73 0.40
N ASP A 87 23.35 -9.90 1.42
CA ASP A 87 22.79 -10.14 2.76
C ASP A 87 21.54 -9.30 3.05
N TRP A 88 20.94 -8.70 2.02
CA TRP A 88 19.73 -7.90 2.14
C TRP A 88 18.48 -8.75 1.92
N GLU A 89 17.44 -8.46 2.66
CA GLU A 89 16.11 -9.07 2.47
C GLU A 89 15.29 -8.22 1.48
N LEU A 90 15.02 -8.80 0.30
CA LEU A 90 14.31 -8.15 -0.79
C LEU A 90 12.87 -8.67 -0.85
N ILE A 91 11.89 -7.83 -0.58
CA ILE A 91 10.49 -8.24 -0.51
C ILE A 91 9.70 -7.61 -1.65
N TRP A 92 8.93 -8.43 -2.37
CA TRP A 92 7.98 -7.96 -3.38
C TRP A 92 6.54 -8.13 -2.91
N ALA A 93 5.73 -7.08 -3.05
CA ALA A 93 4.32 -7.10 -2.75
C ALA A 93 3.47 -7.25 -4.02
N PHE A 94 2.67 -8.33 -4.11
CA PHE A 94 1.78 -8.57 -5.24
C PHE A 94 0.33 -8.83 -4.80
N ARG A 95 -0.63 -8.46 -5.65
CA ARG A 95 -2.04 -8.84 -5.46
C ARG A 95 -2.27 -10.32 -5.71
N GLU A 96 -1.54 -10.88 -6.66
CA GLU A 96 -1.58 -12.28 -7.07
C GLU A 96 -0.17 -12.86 -6.98
N PRO A 97 0.33 -13.14 -5.76
CA PRO A 97 1.70 -13.63 -5.54
C PRO A 97 1.97 -14.95 -6.25
N GLU A 98 0.94 -15.75 -6.48
CA GLU A 98 1.04 -17.06 -7.15
C GLU A 98 1.63 -16.96 -8.57
N LYS A 99 1.46 -15.80 -9.23
CA LYS A 99 2.04 -15.55 -10.56
C LYS A 99 3.53 -15.24 -10.53
N TYR A 100 4.10 -15.05 -9.35
CA TYR A 100 5.47 -14.59 -9.15
C TYR A 100 6.25 -15.44 -8.14
N CYS A 101 5.76 -16.63 -7.82
CA CYS A 101 6.41 -17.54 -6.87
C CYS A 101 7.83 -17.95 -7.31
N GLU A 102 8.11 -17.96 -8.61
CA GLU A 102 9.45 -18.23 -9.14
C GLU A 102 10.51 -17.22 -8.65
N MET A 103 10.09 -16.00 -8.27
CA MET A 103 11.02 -15.00 -7.74
C MET A 103 11.62 -15.40 -6.38
N GLU A 104 10.96 -16.28 -5.63
CA GLU A 104 11.48 -16.79 -4.35
C GLU A 104 12.63 -17.79 -4.54
N GLN A 105 12.95 -18.18 -5.78
CA GLN A 105 14.15 -18.93 -6.11
C GLN A 105 15.41 -18.04 -6.12
N GLU A 106 15.23 -16.72 -6.27
CA GLU A 106 16.32 -15.76 -6.14
C GLU A 106 16.71 -15.64 -4.65
N PRO A 107 18.02 -15.67 -4.35
CA PRO A 107 18.50 -15.56 -2.98
C PRO A 107 17.94 -14.33 -2.27
N HIS A 108 17.53 -14.50 -1.01
CA HIS A 108 17.06 -13.41 -0.12
C HIS A 108 15.80 -12.68 -0.62
N THR A 109 15.10 -13.21 -1.63
CA THR A 109 13.84 -12.67 -2.15
C THR A 109 12.65 -13.35 -1.49
N LYS A 110 11.67 -12.55 -1.07
CA LYS A 110 10.39 -13.00 -0.54
C LYS A 110 9.24 -12.32 -1.27
N VAL A 111 8.19 -13.06 -1.57
CA VAL A 111 6.96 -12.54 -2.16
C VAL A 111 5.85 -12.50 -1.12
N VAL A 112 5.17 -11.37 -0.99
CA VAL A 112 4.07 -11.19 -0.04
C VAL A 112 2.79 -10.75 -0.75
N ARG A 113 1.65 -11.18 -0.22
CA ARG A 113 0.34 -10.77 -0.74
C ARG A 113 0.00 -9.36 -0.30
N TYR A 114 -0.38 -8.53 -1.27
CA TYR A 114 -0.85 -7.16 -1.06
C TYR A 114 -1.94 -7.07 0.01
N ARG A 115 -1.74 -6.22 1.02
CA ARG A 115 -2.66 -5.95 2.13
C ARG A 115 -2.99 -7.13 3.04
N ASN A 116 -2.16 -8.17 3.10
CA ASN A 116 -2.24 -9.19 4.14
C ASN A 116 -1.38 -8.81 5.36
N GLY A 117 -1.34 -9.69 6.38
CA GLY A 117 -0.53 -9.44 7.59
C GLY A 117 0.97 -9.34 7.32
N GLU A 118 1.51 -10.16 6.41
CA GLU A 118 2.93 -10.15 6.04
C GLU A 118 3.32 -8.87 5.29
N TYR A 119 2.43 -8.37 4.42
CA TYR A 119 2.60 -7.10 3.74
C TYR A 119 2.78 -5.94 4.75
N TYR A 120 1.90 -5.87 5.76
CA TYR A 120 2.01 -4.82 6.76
C TYR A 120 3.24 -4.98 7.65
N ARG A 121 3.65 -6.22 7.99
CA ARG A 121 4.91 -6.47 8.69
C ARG A 121 6.12 -6.06 7.86
N ALA A 122 6.13 -6.41 6.57
CA ALA A 122 7.19 -6.04 5.66
C ALA A 122 7.37 -4.52 5.60
N TYR A 123 6.27 -3.76 5.44
CA TYR A 123 6.33 -2.30 5.47
C TYR A 123 6.75 -1.75 6.84
N ALA A 124 6.34 -2.35 7.94
CA ALA A 124 6.71 -1.89 9.28
C ALA A 124 8.19 -2.13 9.62
N SER A 125 8.80 -3.19 9.06
CA SER A 125 10.19 -3.59 9.35
C SER A 125 11.20 -3.19 8.27
N ALA A 126 10.80 -2.89 7.02
CA ALA A 126 11.73 -2.51 5.97
C ALA A 126 12.27 -1.10 6.18
N LYS A 127 13.60 -0.93 6.04
CA LYS A 127 14.26 0.38 6.01
C LYS A 127 13.85 1.17 4.78
N PHE A 128 13.80 0.53 3.60
CA PHE A 128 13.53 1.18 2.33
C PHE A 128 12.21 0.70 1.72
N TRP A 129 11.37 1.64 1.32
CA TRP A 129 10.12 1.40 0.62
C TRP A 129 10.25 1.92 -0.81
N VAL A 130 10.26 1.04 -1.79
CA VAL A 130 10.46 1.41 -3.21
C VAL A 130 9.17 1.17 -3.98
N THR A 131 8.53 2.25 -4.41
CA THR A 131 7.25 2.15 -5.14
C THR A 131 7.17 3.12 -6.32
N ASN A 132 6.27 2.84 -7.27
CA ASN A 132 5.95 3.76 -8.36
C ASN A 132 4.49 4.23 -8.35
N SER A 133 3.77 3.94 -7.29
CA SER A 133 2.35 4.27 -7.15
C SER A 133 2.01 4.66 -5.72
N ARG A 134 0.82 5.23 -5.51
CA ARG A 134 0.39 5.61 -4.16
C ARG A 134 0.20 4.38 -3.29
N LEU A 135 0.75 4.44 -2.10
CA LEU A 135 0.52 3.46 -1.05
C LEU A 135 -0.86 3.63 -0.40
N PRO A 136 -1.39 2.59 0.24
CA PRO A 136 -2.53 2.70 1.14
C PRO A 136 -2.33 3.81 2.17
N ARG A 137 -3.39 4.57 2.47
CA ARG A 137 -3.32 5.73 3.37
C ARG A 137 -2.89 5.39 4.80
N GLU A 138 -3.11 4.18 5.22
CA GLU A 138 -2.70 3.65 6.52
C GLU A 138 -1.18 3.46 6.64
N LEU A 139 -0.48 3.21 5.52
CA LEU A 139 0.97 3.06 5.50
C LEU A 139 1.63 4.45 5.59
N GLN A 140 2.32 4.67 6.68
CA GLN A 140 3.15 5.85 6.89
C GLN A 140 4.51 5.39 7.42
N PRO A 141 5.61 5.82 6.78
CA PRO A 141 6.95 5.49 7.27
C PRO A 141 7.12 6.05 8.69
N LYS A 142 7.77 5.26 9.54
CA LYS A 142 8.20 5.72 10.86
C LYS A 142 9.58 6.34 10.77
N GLU A 143 9.98 7.03 11.82
CA GLU A 143 11.33 7.57 11.92
C GLU A 143 12.37 6.48 11.65
N GLY A 144 13.35 6.79 10.82
CA GLY A 144 14.38 5.84 10.39
C GLY A 144 14.03 5.03 9.14
N GLN A 145 12.81 5.09 8.61
CA GLN A 145 12.46 4.48 7.32
C GLN A 145 12.54 5.50 6.19
N GLU A 146 12.83 5.03 4.97
CA GLU A 146 12.95 5.85 3.77
C GLU A 146 11.96 5.41 2.70
N TYR A 147 11.14 6.34 2.23
CA TYR A 147 10.16 6.10 1.18
C TYR A 147 10.65 6.66 -0.15
N ILE A 148 10.97 5.77 -1.08
CA ILE A 148 11.47 6.05 -2.42
C ILE A 148 10.32 5.93 -3.41
N GLN A 149 9.77 7.07 -3.83
CA GLN A 149 8.74 7.12 -4.85
C GLN A 149 9.39 7.26 -6.24
N CYS A 150 9.41 6.16 -7.01
CA CYS A 150 10.07 6.13 -8.32
C CYS A 150 9.27 6.80 -9.44
N TRP A 151 7.98 7.12 -9.18
CA TRP A 151 7.07 7.58 -10.22
C TRP A 151 6.96 6.56 -11.38
N HIS A 152 6.27 6.86 -12.45
CA HIS A 152 6.06 5.92 -13.56
C HIS A 152 6.01 6.58 -14.95
N GLY A 153 6.80 7.62 -15.12
CA GLY A 153 6.97 8.33 -16.39
C GLY A 153 7.22 9.82 -16.18
N THR A 154 7.74 10.46 -17.21
CA THR A 154 7.86 11.93 -17.23
C THR A 154 6.45 12.52 -17.38
N PRO A 155 6.01 13.44 -16.53
CA PRO A 155 4.71 14.09 -16.68
C PRO A 155 4.71 14.92 -17.96
N LEU A 156 3.86 14.54 -18.91
CA LEU A 156 3.61 15.31 -20.14
C LEU A 156 2.52 16.37 -19.93
N LYS A 157 1.83 16.33 -18.79
CA LYS A 157 0.76 17.24 -18.41
C LYS A 157 1.16 17.98 -17.14
N ARG A 158 0.64 19.18 -16.97
CA ARG A 158 0.70 19.88 -15.68
C ARG A 158 -0.01 19.05 -14.62
N LEU A 159 0.61 18.85 -13.46
CA LEU A 159 0.10 18.02 -12.38
C LEU A 159 0.23 18.71 -11.02
N GLY A 160 -0.71 18.45 -10.13
CA GLY A 160 -0.65 18.96 -8.76
C GLY A 160 -0.67 20.48 -8.72
N TYR A 161 0.34 21.09 -8.11
CA TYR A 161 0.43 22.55 -7.93
C TYR A 161 0.63 23.34 -9.22
N ASP A 162 1.01 22.69 -10.32
CA ASP A 162 1.14 23.34 -11.63
C ASP A 162 -0.20 23.52 -12.36
N LEU A 163 -1.29 23.04 -11.76
CA LEU A 163 -2.64 23.25 -12.30
C LEU A 163 -3.19 24.59 -11.84
N ASP A 164 -3.67 25.40 -12.80
CA ASP A 164 -4.11 26.78 -12.56
C ASP A 164 -5.17 26.91 -11.43
N HIS A 165 -6.02 25.88 -11.24
CA HIS A 165 -7.03 25.89 -10.20
C HIS A 165 -6.53 25.51 -8.77
N TYR A 166 -5.25 25.17 -8.63
CA TYR A 166 -4.61 24.98 -7.31
C TYR A 166 -3.85 26.24 -6.85
N ALA A 167 -3.57 27.17 -7.75
CA ALA A 167 -2.90 28.43 -7.42
C ALA A 167 -3.80 29.44 -6.68
N GLU A 168 -5.11 29.19 -6.63
CA GLU A 168 -6.12 30.10 -6.05
C GLU A 168 -6.69 29.63 -4.68
N LYS A 169 -6.04 28.67 -4.00
CA LYS A 169 -6.48 28.20 -2.68
C LYS A 169 -5.33 28.35 -1.65
#